data_253a46fa5073ed947d96f0a789230fe4
#
_entry.id   253a46fa5073ed947d96f0a789230fe4
#
_cell.length_a   1.000
_cell.length_b   1.000
_cell.length_c   1.000
_cell.angle_alpha   90.00
_cell.angle_beta   90.00
_cell.angle_gamma   90.00
#
_symmetry.space_group_name_H-M   'P 1'
#
loop_
_entity.id
_entity.type
_entity.pdbx_description
1 polymer ?
#
loop_
_entity_poly.entity_id
_entity_poly.type
_entity_poly.pdbx_seq_one_letter_code
_entity_poly.pdbx_strand_id
1 'polypeptide(L)'
;MAISNSNLETVVEAAGLTKIFRDFWMRTKASAVDGITFQIHKGELFGLLGPNGSGKSTTIKLILGLLNITKGRLSVFGREPHDVAVKRFIGFLPEESYLYPYLNCNETLDYYGRLYGITRKIRKRRAEELLDMVGLTQVAHRHVGEFSKGMMRRIGLAQALMNDPEFLILDEPTSGLDPIGTRQVKDLLIELKRRGKTILLSSHLLADVEDVCDRMTILYGGKIHAEGTVDELLVESDHTMIRIPRLHNDGTIEKIDQILQDTEGTAIESVTQPRQNLESFFIQIVDRAREAKVETSGVKGGTTAPFLRSDQKGDALIEKLIDTENMAEGSKVSKEEVVQEVISHKEVLDSLENEEVIEVRAKEANTEQRVSKEADSSVIDSLVEGQGNVEDDPQDTK
;
A
#
# COMPACT_ATOMS: atom_id res chain seq x y z
N MET A 1 -27.02 16.83 -19.66
CA MET A 1 -26.11 17.90 -20.12
C MET A 1 -24.71 17.39 -20.05
N ALA A 2 -24.09 17.01 -21.16
CA ALA A 2 -22.71 16.59 -21.24
C ALA A 2 -21.82 17.81 -20.99
N ILE A 3 -21.13 17.82 -19.85
CA ILE A 3 -20.06 18.80 -19.54
C ILE A 3 -18.90 18.46 -20.48
N SER A 4 -18.64 19.33 -21.46
CA SER A 4 -17.51 19.16 -22.39
C SER A 4 -16.19 19.19 -21.58
N ASN A 5 -15.51 18.05 -21.54
CA ASN A 5 -14.24 17.79 -20.84
C ASN A 5 -13.01 18.51 -21.46
N SER A 6 -13.15 19.72 -22.01
CA SER A 6 -12.11 20.35 -22.83
C SER A 6 -11.05 21.14 -22.07
N ASN A 7 -10.93 21.00 -20.72
CA ASN A 7 -9.93 21.80 -19.95
C ASN A 7 -9.28 21.06 -18.77
N LEU A 8 -9.34 19.73 -18.70
CA LEU A 8 -8.63 18.99 -17.65
C LEU A 8 -7.16 18.79 -18.07
N GLU A 9 -6.24 19.23 -17.23
CA GLU A 9 -4.79 19.00 -17.42
C GLU A 9 -4.52 17.48 -17.45
N THR A 10 -3.95 16.99 -18.56
CA THR A 10 -3.67 15.56 -18.75
C THR A 10 -2.28 15.21 -18.22
N VAL A 11 -2.21 14.22 -17.33
CA VAL A 11 -0.95 13.72 -16.75
C VAL A 11 -0.36 12.60 -17.61
N VAL A 12 -1.19 11.67 -18.07
CA VAL A 12 -0.77 10.58 -18.97
C VAL A 12 -1.66 10.59 -20.22
N GLU A 13 -1.03 10.54 -21.39
CA GLU A 13 -1.74 10.40 -22.66
C GLU A 13 -1.11 9.25 -23.46
N ALA A 14 -1.89 8.22 -23.75
CA ALA A 14 -1.53 7.08 -24.57
C ALA A 14 -2.40 7.06 -25.82
N ALA A 15 -1.80 6.98 -27.01
CA ALA A 15 -2.49 6.91 -28.30
C ALA A 15 -1.96 5.76 -29.14
N GLY A 16 -2.79 4.74 -29.36
CA GLY A 16 -2.45 3.55 -30.13
C GLY A 16 -1.24 2.79 -29.58
N LEU A 17 -1.05 2.81 -28.24
CA LEU A 17 0.13 2.28 -27.57
C LEU A 17 0.22 0.77 -27.75
N THR A 18 1.35 0.30 -28.30
CA THR A 18 1.59 -1.12 -28.56
C THR A 18 2.95 -1.55 -28.05
N LYS A 19 2.99 -2.70 -27.38
CA LYS A 19 4.22 -3.36 -26.95
C LYS A 19 4.24 -4.82 -27.36
N ILE A 20 5.20 -5.15 -28.23
CA ILE A 20 5.46 -6.50 -28.69
C ILE A 20 6.82 -6.94 -28.18
N PHE A 21 6.87 -8.04 -27.47
CA PHE A 21 8.12 -8.71 -27.13
C PHE A 21 8.54 -9.65 -28.24
N ARG A 22 9.80 -9.60 -28.64
CA ARG A 22 10.39 -10.43 -29.67
C ARG A 22 11.44 -11.34 -29.06
N ASP A 23 11.63 -12.52 -29.67
CA ASP A 23 12.73 -13.42 -29.34
C ASP A 23 14.06 -12.92 -29.95
N PHE A 24 15.14 -13.66 -29.68
CA PHE A 24 16.45 -13.37 -30.28
C PHE A 24 16.43 -13.35 -31.82
N TRP A 25 15.54 -14.11 -32.41
CA TRP A 25 15.36 -14.23 -33.88
C TRP A 25 14.37 -13.19 -34.44
N MET A 26 14.04 -12.15 -33.66
CA MET A 26 13.08 -11.10 -34.04
C MET A 26 11.64 -11.60 -34.32
N ARG A 27 11.29 -12.83 -33.92
CA ARG A 27 9.93 -13.35 -34.04
C ARG A 27 9.09 -12.80 -32.87
N THR A 28 7.81 -12.54 -33.14
CA THR A 28 6.87 -12.11 -32.11
C THR A 28 6.71 -13.22 -31.08
N LYS A 29 7.15 -12.96 -29.83
CA LYS A 29 6.98 -13.86 -28.69
C LYS A 29 5.64 -13.64 -28.01
N ALA A 30 5.29 -12.37 -27.76
CA ALA A 30 4.03 -11.97 -27.15
C ALA A 30 3.69 -10.53 -27.52
N SER A 31 2.40 -10.26 -27.77
CA SER A 31 1.86 -8.90 -27.80
C SER A 31 1.25 -8.62 -26.44
N ALA A 32 1.95 -7.85 -25.60
CA ALA A 32 1.53 -7.59 -24.23
C ALA A 32 0.56 -6.40 -24.15
N VAL A 33 0.67 -5.45 -25.09
CA VAL A 33 -0.21 -4.30 -25.23
C VAL A 33 -0.44 -4.09 -26.72
N ASP A 34 -1.67 -3.92 -27.16
CA ASP A 34 -2.06 -3.87 -28.56
C ASP A 34 -3.02 -2.71 -28.84
N GLY A 35 -2.46 -1.58 -29.25
CA GLY A 35 -3.18 -0.42 -29.76
C GLY A 35 -4.05 0.30 -28.72
N ILE A 36 -3.69 0.28 -27.43
CA ILE A 36 -4.50 0.92 -26.39
C ILE A 36 -4.40 2.45 -26.46
N THR A 37 -5.53 3.11 -26.21
CA THR A 37 -5.65 4.58 -26.15
C THR A 37 -6.42 4.94 -24.90
N PHE A 38 -5.83 5.75 -24.02
CA PHE A 38 -6.45 6.24 -22.79
C PHE A 38 -5.76 7.52 -22.29
N GLN A 39 -6.42 8.23 -21.39
CA GLN A 39 -5.90 9.43 -20.75
C GLN A 39 -6.13 9.39 -19.23
N ILE A 40 -5.18 9.91 -18.47
CA ILE A 40 -5.30 10.12 -17.02
C ILE A 40 -5.21 11.61 -16.77
N HIS A 41 -6.20 12.15 -16.05
CA HIS A 41 -6.29 13.56 -15.74
C HIS A 41 -5.70 13.89 -14.37
N LYS A 42 -5.30 15.13 -14.18
CA LYS A 42 -4.75 15.61 -12.90
C LYS A 42 -5.78 15.52 -11.77
N GLY A 43 -5.35 15.01 -10.62
CA GLY A 43 -6.20 14.81 -9.46
C GLY A 43 -7.17 13.64 -9.56
N GLU A 44 -7.07 12.82 -10.60
CA GLU A 44 -7.89 11.65 -10.84
C GLU A 44 -7.28 10.40 -10.18
N LEU A 45 -8.12 9.53 -9.63
CA LEU A 45 -7.76 8.18 -9.27
C LEU A 45 -8.25 7.23 -10.37
N PHE A 46 -7.33 6.79 -11.21
CA PHE A 46 -7.60 6.00 -12.41
C PHE A 46 -7.26 4.52 -12.17
N GLY A 47 -8.22 3.64 -12.45
CA GLY A 47 -8.10 2.19 -12.30
C GLY A 47 -7.65 1.50 -13.58
N LEU A 48 -6.62 0.66 -13.53
CA LEU A 48 -6.19 -0.23 -14.59
C LEU A 48 -6.51 -1.67 -14.20
N LEU A 49 -7.66 -2.17 -14.64
CA LEU A 49 -8.25 -3.43 -14.21
C LEU A 49 -8.02 -4.54 -15.23
N GLY A 50 -7.84 -5.76 -14.77
CA GLY A 50 -7.76 -6.94 -15.62
C GLY A 50 -7.07 -8.13 -14.97
N PRO A 51 -7.23 -9.35 -15.51
CA PRO A 51 -6.57 -10.54 -14.98
C PRO A 51 -5.05 -10.48 -15.15
N ASN A 52 -4.36 -11.44 -14.53
CA ASN A 52 -2.93 -11.59 -14.70
C ASN A 52 -2.61 -11.87 -16.17
N GLY A 53 -1.56 -11.22 -16.70
CA GLY A 53 -1.19 -11.30 -18.11
C GLY A 53 -2.00 -10.40 -19.05
N SER A 54 -2.95 -9.61 -18.58
CA SER A 54 -3.74 -8.69 -19.42
C SER A 54 -2.96 -7.50 -19.99
N GLY A 55 -1.75 -7.22 -19.47
CA GLY A 55 -0.91 -6.11 -19.93
C GLY A 55 -0.75 -4.96 -18.93
N LYS A 56 -1.37 -5.01 -17.73
CA LYS A 56 -1.32 -3.94 -16.68
C LYS A 56 0.11 -3.54 -16.35
N SER A 57 0.92 -4.45 -15.81
CA SER A 57 2.30 -4.15 -15.39
C SER A 57 3.20 -3.78 -16.58
N THR A 58 2.89 -4.27 -17.80
CA THR A 58 3.58 -3.82 -19.01
C THR A 58 3.24 -2.37 -19.34
N THR A 59 1.98 -1.99 -19.25
CA THR A 59 1.53 -0.60 -19.45
C THR A 59 2.15 0.34 -18.42
N ILE A 60 2.18 -0.05 -17.15
CA ILE A 60 2.86 0.68 -16.07
C ILE A 60 4.36 0.87 -16.39
N LYS A 61 5.06 -0.19 -16.80
CA LYS A 61 6.48 -0.11 -17.17
C LYS A 61 6.74 0.80 -18.38
N LEU A 62 5.79 0.89 -19.33
CA LEU A 62 5.86 1.84 -20.44
C LEU A 62 5.69 3.28 -19.95
N ILE A 63 4.70 3.55 -19.07
CA ILE A 63 4.48 4.87 -18.46
C ILE A 63 5.71 5.30 -17.65
N LEU A 64 6.31 4.37 -16.92
CA LEU A 64 7.55 4.60 -16.20
C LEU A 64 8.79 4.77 -17.11
N GLY A 65 8.67 4.55 -18.44
CA GLY A 65 9.81 4.57 -19.35
C GLY A 65 10.85 3.49 -19.04
N LEU A 66 10.46 2.39 -18.44
CA LEU A 66 11.29 1.22 -18.18
C LEU A 66 11.31 0.26 -19.39
N LEU A 67 10.35 0.44 -20.30
CA LEU A 67 10.23 -0.32 -21.54
C LEU A 67 10.06 0.64 -22.71
N ASN A 68 10.68 0.29 -23.86
CA ASN A 68 10.48 1.02 -25.10
C ASN A 68 9.16 0.64 -25.77
N ILE A 69 8.47 1.64 -26.29
CA ILE A 69 7.24 1.50 -27.08
C ILE A 69 7.56 0.83 -28.41
N THR A 70 6.70 -0.07 -28.90
CA THR A 70 6.85 -0.67 -30.24
C THR A 70 6.13 0.15 -31.30
N LYS A 71 4.90 0.63 -31.00
CA LYS A 71 4.11 1.53 -31.86
C LYS A 71 3.25 2.45 -30.98
N GLY A 72 2.75 3.53 -31.56
CA GLY A 72 1.91 4.50 -30.89
C GLY A 72 2.70 5.62 -30.25
N ARG A 73 2.05 6.39 -29.38
CA ARG A 73 2.62 7.51 -28.63
C ARG A 73 2.23 7.41 -27.15
N LEU A 74 3.12 7.87 -26.29
CA LEU A 74 2.88 7.97 -24.85
C LEU A 74 3.58 9.20 -24.34
N SER A 75 2.85 10.06 -23.65
CA SER A 75 3.41 11.20 -22.93
C SER A 75 3.03 11.14 -21.44
N VAL A 76 3.90 11.64 -20.59
CA VAL A 76 3.69 11.80 -19.14
C VAL A 76 4.08 13.23 -18.77
N PHE A 77 3.16 14.00 -18.22
CA PHE A 77 3.30 15.45 -18.02
C PHE A 77 3.72 16.18 -19.32
N GLY A 78 3.16 15.76 -20.47
CA GLY A 78 3.47 16.32 -21.78
C GLY A 78 4.87 16.02 -22.32
N ARG A 79 5.63 15.12 -21.68
CA ARG A 79 7.01 14.73 -22.07
C ARG A 79 7.09 13.23 -22.36
N GLU A 80 8.17 12.81 -22.99
CA GLU A 80 8.44 11.40 -23.20
C GLU A 80 8.68 10.67 -21.87
N PRO A 81 8.20 9.40 -21.72
CA PRO A 81 8.38 8.63 -20.48
C PRO A 81 9.84 8.43 -20.06
N HIS A 82 10.79 8.50 -20.99
CA HIS A 82 12.23 8.34 -20.70
C HIS A 82 12.89 9.61 -20.15
N ASP A 83 12.22 10.78 -20.21
CA ASP A 83 12.76 12.03 -19.68
C ASP A 83 12.96 11.93 -18.16
N VAL A 84 14.22 12.11 -17.72
CA VAL A 84 14.60 12.06 -16.30
C VAL A 84 13.87 13.14 -15.48
N ALA A 85 13.57 14.30 -16.11
CA ALA A 85 12.86 15.37 -15.43
C ALA A 85 11.46 14.97 -14.94
N VAL A 86 10.80 14.01 -15.62
CA VAL A 86 9.49 13.51 -15.25
C VAL A 86 9.55 12.62 -14.00
N LYS A 87 10.65 11.87 -13.82
CA LYS A 87 10.78 10.87 -12.75
C LYS A 87 10.66 11.45 -11.34
N ARG A 88 11.06 12.70 -11.15
CA ARG A 88 10.93 13.38 -9.84
C ARG A 88 9.50 13.59 -9.39
N PHE A 89 8.55 13.64 -10.33
CA PHE A 89 7.14 13.86 -10.05
C PHE A 89 6.36 12.55 -9.89
N ILE A 90 7.01 11.40 -10.11
CA ILE A 90 6.39 10.08 -10.04
C ILE A 90 6.83 9.36 -8.78
N GLY A 91 5.87 8.82 -8.03
CA GLY A 91 6.06 7.79 -7.01
C GLY A 91 5.61 6.44 -7.55
N PHE A 92 6.36 5.39 -7.28
CA PHE A 92 6.02 4.06 -7.79
C PHE A 92 6.12 3.00 -6.70
N LEU A 93 5.04 2.22 -6.56
CA LEU A 93 4.98 1.01 -5.77
C LEU A 93 4.82 -0.18 -6.72
N PRO A 94 5.85 -0.99 -6.93
CA PRO A 94 5.76 -2.22 -7.75
C PRO A 94 4.94 -3.30 -7.03
N GLU A 95 4.43 -4.30 -7.77
CA GLU A 95 3.75 -5.47 -7.22
C GLU A 95 4.62 -6.20 -6.17
N GLU A 96 5.90 -6.40 -6.46
CA GLU A 96 6.88 -6.89 -5.49
C GLU A 96 7.80 -5.74 -5.08
N SER A 97 7.84 -5.44 -3.77
CA SER A 97 8.70 -4.39 -3.24
C SER A 97 10.11 -4.92 -3.01
N TYR A 98 11.04 -4.56 -3.90
CA TYR A 98 12.46 -4.90 -3.77
C TYR A 98 13.16 -3.93 -2.83
N LEU A 99 12.90 -4.04 -1.53
CA LEU A 99 13.56 -3.25 -0.50
C LEU A 99 14.78 -4.01 0.04
N TYR A 100 15.77 -3.28 0.54
CA TYR A 100 16.96 -3.87 1.14
C TYR A 100 16.61 -4.53 2.48
N PRO A 101 16.71 -5.87 2.62
CA PRO A 101 16.23 -6.59 3.80
C PRO A 101 17.00 -6.26 5.07
N TYR A 102 18.24 -5.77 4.94
CA TYR A 102 19.12 -5.45 6.07
C TYR A 102 18.92 -4.04 6.65
N LEU A 103 18.15 -3.18 5.96
CA LEU A 103 17.83 -1.85 6.44
C LEU A 103 16.56 -1.91 7.30
N ASN A 104 16.50 -1.05 8.31
CA ASN A 104 15.26 -0.78 9.03
C ASN A 104 14.40 0.27 8.27
N CYS A 105 13.19 0.58 8.75
CA CYS A 105 12.30 1.51 8.06
C CYS A 105 12.90 2.91 7.89
N ASN A 106 13.52 3.45 8.96
CA ASN A 106 14.11 4.79 8.93
C ASN A 106 15.27 4.86 7.95
N GLU A 107 16.14 3.84 7.95
CA GLU A 107 17.27 3.74 7.02
C GLU A 107 16.79 3.60 5.58
N THR A 108 15.74 2.80 5.35
CA THR A 108 15.12 2.64 4.03
C THR A 108 14.62 3.97 3.51
N LEU A 109 13.82 4.71 4.28
CA LEU A 109 13.29 6.00 3.86
C LEU A 109 14.38 7.07 3.74
N ASP A 110 15.40 7.07 4.63
CA ASP A 110 16.55 7.98 4.50
C ASP A 110 17.36 7.69 3.22
N TYR A 111 17.55 6.42 2.88
CA TYR A 111 18.23 6.00 1.65
C TYR A 111 17.52 6.55 0.40
N TYR A 112 16.21 6.31 0.27
CA TYR A 112 15.44 6.83 -0.87
C TYR A 112 15.38 8.36 -0.88
N GLY A 113 15.21 8.99 0.28
CA GLY A 113 15.24 10.44 0.38
C GLY A 113 16.58 11.07 -0.05
N ARG A 114 17.70 10.37 0.15
CA ARG A 114 19.01 10.79 -0.39
C ARG A 114 19.06 10.70 -1.91
N LEU A 115 18.50 9.65 -2.50
CA LEU A 115 18.45 9.50 -3.96
C LEU A 115 17.68 10.65 -4.62
N TYR A 116 16.63 11.17 -3.95
CA TYR A 116 15.88 12.33 -4.41
C TYR A 116 16.55 13.68 -4.06
N GLY A 117 17.73 13.68 -3.44
CA GLY A 117 18.45 14.91 -3.06
C GLY A 117 17.79 15.68 -1.90
N ILE A 118 16.91 15.07 -1.13
CA ILE A 118 16.21 15.71 0.00
C ILE A 118 17.20 15.93 1.14
N THR A 119 17.20 17.11 1.77
CA THR A 119 18.09 17.45 2.89
C THR A 119 17.81 16.59 4.13
N ARG A 120 18.82 16.38 4.99
CA ARG A 120 18.71 15.47 6.14
C ARG A 120 17.56 15.82 7.10
N LYS A 121 17.36 17.12 7.41
CA LYS A 121 16.30 17.59 8.31
C LYS A 121 14.93 17.23 7.74
N ILE A 122 14.69 17.48 6.46
CA ILE A 122 13.43 17.18 5.77
C ILE A 122 13.22 15.67 5.65
N ARG A 123 14.24 14.89 5.29
CA ARG A 123 14.14 13.43 5.19
C ARG A 123 13.68 12.80 6.48
N LYS A 124 14.35 13.17 7.60
CA LYS A 124 14.00 12.63 8.93
C LYS A 124 12.54 12.91 9.27
N ARG A 125 12.10 14.16 9.14
CA ARG A 125 10.73 14.56 9.41
C ARG A 125 9.72 13.82 8.51
N ARG A 126 9.97 13.78 7.19
CA ARG A 126 9.09 13.05 6.25
C ARG A 126 9.04 11.55 6.56
N ALA A 127 10.16 10.95 6.94
CA ALA A 127 10.21 9.54 7.32
C ALA A 127 9.32 9.28 8.55
N GLU A 128 9.41 10.10 9.58
CA GLU A 128 8.57 9.99 10.78
C GLU A 128 7.07 10.11 10.43
N GLU A 129 6.71 11.15 9.65
CA GLU A 129 5.32 11.38 9.22
C GLU A 129 4.78 10.25 8.34
N LEU A 130 5.60 9.69 7.43
CA LEU A 130 5.22 8.58 6.56
C LEU A 130 5.07 7.27 7.33
N LEU A 131 5.97 6.99 8.29
CA LEU A 131 5.90 5.79 9.13
C LEU A 131 4.65 5.82 10.02
N ASP A 132 4.30 6.98 10.55
CA ASP A 132 3.05 7.16 11.30
C ASP A 132 1.84 6.92 10.39
N MET A 133 1.81 7.53 9.23
CA MET A 133 0.73 7.39 8.23
C MET A 133 0.46 5.93 7.84
N VAL A 134 1.53 5.14 7.60
CA VAL A 134 1.39 3.73 7.24
C VAL A 134 1.33 2.79 8.45
N GLY A 135 1.39 3.34 9.68
CA GLY A 135 1.26 2.62 10.95
C GLY A 135 2.46 1.71 11.28
N LEU A 136 3.67 2.09 10.86
CA LEU A 136 4.90 1.30 11.12
C LEU A 136 5.82 1.93 12.18
N THR A 137 5.39 2.98 12.87
CA THR A 137 6.20 3.72 13.86
C THR A 137 6.76 2.79 14.95
N GLN A 138 5.93 1.92 15.52
CA GLN A 138 6.34 1.02 16.61
C GLN A 138 7.40 -0.02 16.20
N VAL A 139 7.42 -0.40 14.92
CA VAL A 139 8.32 -1.41 14.38
C VAL A 139 9.42 -0.81 13.48
N ALA A 140 9.57 0.51 13.51
CA ALA A 140 10.48 1.25 12.64
C ALA A 140 11.97 0.85 12.81
N HIS A 141 12.33 0.29 13.95
CA HIS A 141 13.70 -0.18 14.27
C HIS A 141 14.00 -1.59 13.75
N ARG A 142 12.98 -2.39 13.41
CA ARG A 142 13.17 -3.76 12.92
C ARG A 142 13.65 -3.77 11.47
N HIS A 143 14.43 -4.77 11.10
CA HIS A 143 14.87 -4.96 9.72
C HIS A 143 13.69 -5.29 8.80
N VAL A 144 13.70 -4.69 7.60
CA VAL A 144 12.65 -4.88 6.59
C VAL A 144 12.54 -6.35 6.17
N GLY A 145 13.64 -7.11 6.20
CA GLY A 145 13.64 -8.55 5.92
C GLY A 145 12.82 -9.41 6.88
N GLU A 146 12.46 -8.89 8.06
CA GLU A 146 11.62 -9.57 9.06
C GLU A 146 10.12 -9.25 8.90
N PHE A 147 9.77 -8.43 7.91
CA PHE A 147 8.41 -7.93 7.75
C PHE A 147 7.48 -8.95 7.09
N SER A 148 6.21 -8.95 7.53
CA SER A 148 5.15 -9.62 6.80
C SER A 148 4.94 -8.96 5.43
N LYS A 149 4.30 -9.66 4.48
CA LYS A 149 3.95 -9.08 3.17
C LYS A 149 3.20 -7.75 3.31
N GLY A 150 2.26 -7.66 4.26
CA GLY A 150 1.50 -6.44 4.53
C GLY A 150 2.39 -5.29 5.04
N MET A 151 3.31 -5.56 5.96
CA MET A 151 4.28 -4.55 6.44
C MET A 151 5.23 -4.11 5.32
N MET A 152 5.69 -5.05 4.48
CA MET A 152 6.49 -4.77 3.29
C MET A 152 5.76 -3.84 2.32
N ARG A 153 4.46 -4.08 2.11
CA ARG A 153 3.63 -3.25 1.24
C ARG A 153 3.49 -1.83 1.77
N ARG A 154 3.30 -1.69 3.07
CA ARG A 154 3.17 -0.39 3.76
C ARG A 154 4.46 0.43 3.70
N ILE A 155 5.62 -0.16 3.97
CA ILE A 155 6.90 0.57 3.85
C ILE A 155 7.21 0.92 2.37
N GLY A 156 6.84 0.06 1.41
CA GLY A 156 6.93 0.35 -0.02
C GLY A 156 6.06 1.56 -0.42
N LEU A 157 4.85 1.67 0.13
CA LEU A 157 3.98 2.83 -0.09
C LEU A 157 4.58 4.11 0.51
N ALA A 158 5.13 4.04 1.73
CA ALA A 158 5.84 5.16 2.34
C ALA A 158 7.05 5.60 1.48
N GLN A 159 7.81 4.63 0.94
CA GLN A 159 8.92 4.89 0.02
C GLN A 159 8.45 5.60 -1.26
N ALA A 160 7.34 5.16 -1.86
CA ALA A 160 6.78 5.77 -3.06
C ALA A 160 6.31 7.22 -2.86
N LEU A 161 6.01 7.60 -1.61
CA LEU A 161 5.56 8.94 -1.22
C LEU A 161 6.70 9.85 -0.72
N MET A 162 7.93 9.34 -0.58
CA MET A 162 9.04 10.05 0.05
C MET A 162 9.42 11.36 -0.66
N ASN A 163 9.30 11.39 -1.99
CA ASN A 163 9.59 12.57 -2.82
C ASN A 163 8.40 13.51 -3.02
N ASP A 164 7.26 13.27 -2.33
CA ASP A 164 6.02 14.03 -2.50
C ASP A 164 5.55 14.10 -3.97
N PRO A 165 5.31 12.95 -4.61
CA PRO A 165 5.00 12.90 -6.04
C PRO A 165 3.68 13.59 -6.37
N GLU A 166 3.57 14.13 -7.60
CA GLU A 166 2.31 14.61 -8.17
C GLU A 166 1.51 13.45 -8.78
N PHE A 167 2.21 12.44 -9.29
CA PHE A 167 1.62 11.23 -9.87
C PHE A 167 2.12 9.98 -9.16
N LEU A 168 1.20 9.21 -8.60
CA LEU A 168 1.49 7.98 -7.88
C LEU A 168 1.01 6.77 -8.70
N ILE A 169 1.91 5.86 -8.98
CA ILE A 169 1.62 4.61 -9.70
C ILE A 169 1.74 3.45 -8.71
N LEU A 170 0.66 2.68 -8.57
CA LEU A 170 0.56 1.59 -7.62
C LEU A 170 0.19 0.30 -8.35
N ASP A 171 1.12 -0.65 -8.40
CA ASP A 171 0.89 -1.96 -9.01
C ASP A 171 0.43 -2.94 -7.93
N GLU A 172 -0.88 -3.30 -7.94
CA GLU A 172 -1.52 -4.22 -7.00
C GLU A 172 -1.32 -3.84 -5.51
N PRO A 173 -1.65 -2.59 -5.05
CA PRO A 173 -1.26 -2.09 -3.72
C PRO A 173 -1.91 -2.84 -2.55
N THR A 174 -3.03 -3.50 -2.77
CA THR A 174 -3.81 -4.24 -1.76
C THR A 174 -3.47 -5.73 -1.72
N SER A 175 -2.69 -6.23 -2.68
CA SER A 175 -2.32 -7.64 -2.77
C SER A 175 -1.58 -8.12 -1.52
N GLY A 176 -2.08 -9.21 -0.92
CA GLY A 176 -1.48 -9.82 0.27
C GLY A 176 -1.73 -9.08 1.59
N LEU A 177 -2.64 -8.11 1.60
CA LEU A 177 -3.14 -7.48 2.81
C LEU A 177 -4.36 -8.24 3.37
N ASP A 178 -4.54 -8.12 4.67
CA ASP A 178 -5.79 -8.50 5.33
C ASP A 178 -6.90 -7.46 5.03
N PRO A 179 -8.18 -7.75 5.29
CA PRO A 179 -9.28 -6.82 4.98
C PRO A 179 -9.12 -5.44 5.65
N ILE A 180 -8.57 -5.41 6.87
CA ILE A 180 -8.32 -4.15 7.60
C ILE A 180 -7.22 -3.35 6.91
N GLY A 181 -6.14 -4.01 6.52
CA GLY A 181 -5.03 -3.39 5.79
C GLY A 181 -5.46 -2.86 4.43
N THR A 182 -6.28 -3.63 3.71
CA THR A 182 -6.88 -3.22 2.44
C THR A 182 -7.70 -1.95 2.59
N ARG A 183 -8.61 -1.89 3.59
CA ARG A 183 -9.40 -0.70 3.88
C ARG A 183 -8.52 0.52 4.20
N GLN A 184 -7.51 0.36 5.05
CA GLN A 184 -6.60 1.45 5.39
C GLN A 184 -5.85 2.00 4.19
N VAL A 185 -5.43 1.13 3.25
CA VAL A 185 -4.82 1.58 1.99
C VAL A 185 -5.84 2.31 1.12
N LYS A 186 -7.06 1.81 0.97
CA LYS A 186 -8.15 2.48 0.23
C LYS A 186 -8.44 3.88 0.80
N ASP A 187 -8.62 3.99 2.12
CA ASP A 187 -8.85 5.27 2.81
C ASP A 187 -7.71 6.27 2.56
N LEU A 188 -6.46 5.77 2.59
CA LEU A 188 -5.28 6.58 2.30
C LEU A 188 -5.27 7.08 0.84
N LEU A 189 -5.61 6.23 -0.14
CA LEU A 189 -5.68 6.62 -1.55
C LEU A 189 -6.73 7.71 -1.79
N ILE A 190 -7.90 7.58 -1.18
CA ILE A 190 -8.95 8.59 -1.23
C ILE A 190 -8.46 9.92 -0.64
N GLU A 191 -7.76 9.87 0.50
CA GLU A 191 -7.21 11.07 1.12
C GLU A 191 -6.11 11.72 0.27
N LEU A 192 -5.21 10.95 -0.33
CA LEU A 192 -4.17 11.45 -1.25
C LEU A 192 -4.81 12.12 -2.47
N LYS A 193 -5.87 11.53 -3.05
CA LYS A 193 -6.65 12.13 -4.12
C LYS A 193 -7.27 13.46 -3.69
N ARG A 194 -7.91 13.53 -2.50
CA ARG A 194 -8.48 14.78 -1.95
C ARG A 194 -7.44 15.89 -1.82
N ARG A 195 -6.16 15.52 -1.64
CA ARG A 195 -5.02 16.43 -1.61
C ARG A 195 -4.48 16.79 -3.00
N GLY A 196 -5.20 16.42 -4.07
CA GLY A 196 -4.86 16.74 -5.45
C GLY A 196 -3.81 15.85 -6.08
N LYS A 197 -3.46 14.70 -5.47
CA LYS A 197 -2.55 13.73 -6.09
C LYS A 197 -3.27 12.99 -7.21
N THR A 198 -2.58 12.78 -8.32
CA THR A 198 -3.04 11.90 -9.41
C THR A 198 -2.57 10.50 -9.11
N ILE A 199 -3.44 9.49 -9.25
CA ILE A 199 -3.11 8.12 -8.87
C ILE A 199 -3.51 7.17 -9.99
N LEU A 200 -2.58 6.31 -10.43
CA LEU A 200 -2.86 5.14 -11.25
C LEU A 200 -2.78 3.90 -10.37
N LEU A 201 -3.89 3.20 -10.25
CA LEU A 201 -4.03 1.97 -9.48
C LEU A 201 -4.21 0.79 -10.44
N SER A 202 -3.33 -0.21 -10.43
CA SER A 202 -3.62 -1.49 -11.08
C SER A 202 -4.20 -2.48 -10.08
N SER A 203 -5.19 -3.26 -10.51
CA SER A 203 -5.74 -4.35 -9.71
C SER A 203 -6.34 -5.45 -10.59
N HIS A 204 -6.37 -6.66 -10.07
CA HIS A 204 -7.17 -7.77 -10.58
C HIS A 204 -8.44 -7.99 -9.74
N LEU A 205 -8.59 -7.27 -8.62
CA LEU A 205 -9.75 -7.31 -7.73
C LEU A 205 -10.69 -6.15 -8.06
N LEU A 206 -11.90 -6.48 -8.50
CA LEU A 206 -12.93 -5.52 -8.91
C LEU A 206 -13.33 -4.59 -7.77
N ALA A 207 -13.59 -5.14 -6.57
CA ALA A 207 -14.01 -4.39 -5.40
C ALA A 207 -12.99 -3.31 -4.94
N ASP A 208 -11.68 -3.54 -5.21
CA ASP A 208 -10.67 -2.56 -4.84
C ASP A 208 -10.72 -1.31 -5.71
N VAL A 209 -11.08 -1.48 -6.99
CA VAL A 209 -11.17 -0.40 -7.96
C VAL A 209 -12.50 0.34 -7.84
N GLU A 210 -13.60 -0.41 -7.66
CA GLU A 210 -14.96 0.12 -7.50
C GLU A 210 -15.06 1.12 -6.33
N ASP A 211 -14.45 0.79 -5.19
CA ASP A 211 -14.54 1.62 -3.98
C ASP A 211 -13.77 2.95 -4.05
N VAL A 212 -12.73 3.05 -4.90
CA VAL A 212 -11.79 4.19 -4.82
C VAL A 212 -11.59 4.96 -6.12
N CYS A 213 -11.78 4.32 -7.29
CA CYS A 213 -11.48 4.94 -8.58
C CYS A 213 -12.60 5.85 -9.06
N ASP A 214 -12.23 6.94 -9.75
CA ASP A 214 -13.17 7.80 -10.48
C ASP A 214 -13.54 7.21 -11.82
N ARG A 215 -12.49 6.79 -12.54
CA ARG A 215 -12.59 6.15 -13.84
C ARG A 215 -11.70 4.92 -13.87
N MET A 216 -12.04 3.98 -14.71
CA MET A 216 -11.25 2.78 -14.91
C MET A 216 -11.21 2.35 -16.37
N THR A 217 -10.20 1.57 -16.68
CA THR A 217 -10.02 0.88 -17.95
C THR A 217 -9.87 -0.60 -17.71
N ILE A 218 -10.65 -1.41 -18.41
CA ILE A 218 -10.60 -2.88 -18.33
C ILE A 218 -9.73 -3.41 -19.45
N LEU A 219 -8.59 -4.02 -19.07
CA LEU A 219 -7.64 -4.65 -19.97
C LEU A 219 -7.84 -6.17 -20.02
N TYR A 220 -7.91 -6.71 -21.24
CA TYR A 220 -7.87 -8.14 -21.48
C TYR A 220 -7.13 -8.44 -22.79
N GLY A 221 -6.19 -9.43 -22.77
CA GLY A 221 -5.41 -9.78 -23.95
C GLY A 221 -4.60 -8.62 -24.57
N GLY A 222 -4.19 -7.64 -23.75
CA GLY A 222 -3.45 -6.46 -24.20
C GLY A 222 -4.31 -5.36 -24.82
N LYS A 223 -5.63 -5.48 -24.82
CA LYS A 223 -6.58 -4.50 -25.38
C LYS A 223 -7.50 -3.93 -24.32
N ILE A 224 -7.98 -2.70 -24.54
CA ILE A 224 -9.03 -2.08 -23.76
C ILE A 224 -10.38 -2.62 -24.25
N HIS A 225 -11.18 -3.15 -23.34
CA HIS A 225 -12.52 -3.65 -23.60
C HIS A 225 -13.61 -2.71 -23.10
N ALA A 226 -13.32 -1.96 -22.04
CA ALA A 226 -14.22 -0.92 -21.52
C ALA A 226 -13.38 0.19 -20.87
N GLU A 227 -13.88 1.43 -20.94
CA GLU A 227 -13.34 2.61 -20.26
C GLU A 227 -14.48 3.54 -19.91
N GLY A 228 -14.49 4.07 -18.70
CA GLY A 228 -15.52 5.00 -18.22
C GLY A 228 -15.42 5.23 -16.74
N THR A 229 -16.36 5.99 -16.19
CA THR A 229 -16.55 6.10 -14.75
C THR A 229 -17.10 4.78 -14.20
N VAL A 230 -16.87 4.54 -12.90
CA VAL A 230 -17.39 3.33 -12.24
C VAL A 230 -18.91 3.22 -12.42
N ASP A 231 -19.62 4.33 -12.20
CA ASP A 231 -21.07 4.38 -12.35
C ASP A 231 -21.53 4.09 -13.79
N GLU A 232 -20.85 4.67 -14.81
CA GLU A 232 -21.19 4.42 -16.23
C GLU A 232 -21.03 2.96 -16.64
N LEU A 233 -19.99 2.29 -16.08
CA LEU A 233 -19.67 0.90 -16.44
C LEU A 233 -20.51 -0.13 -15.69
N LEU A 234 -21.04 0.21 -14.51
CA LEU A 234 -21.78 -0.70 -13.64
C LEU A 234 -23.29 -0.48 -13.64
N VAL A 235 -23.81 0.59 -14.27
CA VAL A 235 -25.25 0.79 -14.39
C VAL A 235 -25.86 -0.29 -15.29
N GLU A 236 -26.69 -1.12 -14.72
CA GLU A 236 -27.58 -2.00 -15.44
C GLU A 236 -28.75 -1.18 -15.99
N SER A 237 -28.73 -0.88 -17.30
CA SER A 237 -29.73 -0.04 -17.97
C SER A 237 -31.13 -0.68 -18.00
N ASP A 238 -31.19 -1.99 -17.86
CA ASP A 238 -32.44 -2.77 -18.05
C ASP A 238 -33.20 -2.99 -16.74
N HIS A 239 -32.61 -2.64 -15.58
CA HIS A 239 -33.22 -2.84 -14.27
C HIS A 239 -33.21 -1.58 -13.41
N THR A 240 -34.27 -1.40 -12.63
CA THR A 240 -34.35 -0.35 -11.61
C THR A 240 -34.42 -0.95 -10.24
N MET A 241 -33.46 -0.62 -9.35
CA MET A 241 -33.46 -1.06 -7.95
C MET A 241 -34.04 0.02 -7.04
N ILE A 242 -35.12 -0.31 -6.32
CA ILE A 242 -35.74 0.55 -5.31
C ILE A 242 -35.42 0.02 -3.91
N ARG A 243 -34.76 0.84 -3.09
CA ARG A 243 -34.44 0.49 -1.70
C ARG A 243 -35.41 1.20 -0.75
N ILE A 244 -36.21 0.40 -0.04
CA ILE A 244 -37.19 0.87 0.94
C ILE A 244 -36.91 0.22 2.32
N PRO A 245 -37.39 0.82 3.44
CA PRO A 245 -37.35 0.16 4.73
C PRO A 245 -38.09 -1.18 4.70
N ARG A 246 -37.81 -2.06 5.67
CA ARG A 246 -38.44 -3.38 5.75
C ARG A 246 -39.97 -3.21 5.80
N LEU A 247 -40.64 -3.86 4.87
CA LEU A 247 -42.10 -3.91 4.85
C LEU A 247 -42.59 -4.89 5.92
N HIS A 248 -43.63 -4.49 6.66
CA HIS A 248 -44.25 -5.30 7.72
C HIS A 248 -45.57 -5.95 7.26
N ASN A 249 -46.08 -5.54 6.10
CA ASN A 249 -47.33 -6.07 5.55
C ASN A 249 -47.04 -6.71 4.19
N ASP A 250 -47.25 -8.02 4.10
CA ASP A 250 -46.99 -8.80 2.89
C ASP A 250 -47.85 -8.37 1.70
N GLY A 251 -49.07 -7.88 1.91
CA GLY A 251 -49.92 -7.35 0.85
C GLY A 251 -49.47 -6.00 0.22
N THR A 252 -48.38 -5.38 0.74
CA THR A 252 -47.85 -4.17 0.16
C THR A 252 -47.02 -4.47 -1.11
N ILE A 253 -46.32 -5.61 -1.14
CA ILE A 253 -45.51 -6.04 -2.31
C ILE A 253 -46.48 -6.34 -3.47
N GLU A 254 -47.61 -7.03 -3.22
CA GLU A 254 -48.62 -7.35 -4.23
C GLU A 254 -49.24 -6.08 -4.83
N LYS A 255 -49.47 -5.03 -4.02
CA LYS A 255 -49.98 -3.75 -4.51
C LYS A 255 -48.98 -2.98 -5.36
N ILE A 256 -47.70 -3.03 -5.00
CA ILE A 256 -46.62 -2.40 -5.81
C ILE A 256 -46.53 -3.11 -7.16
N ASP A 257 -46.55 -4.44 -7.15
CA ASP A 257 -46.51 -5.25 -8.37
C ASP A 257 -47.69 -4.95 -9.30
N GLN A 258 -48.91 -4.84 -8.72
CA GLN A 258 -50.12 -4.51 -9.46
C GLN A 258 -50.05 -3.08 -10.12
N ILE A 259 -49.50 -2.10 -9.39
CA ILE A 259 -49.26 -0.75 -9.91
C ILE A 259 -48.26 -0.78 -11.06
N LEU A 260 -47.16 -1.54 -10.96
CA LEU A 260 -46.18 -1.65 -12.04
C LEU A 260 -46.77 -2.34 -13.27
N GLN A 261 -47.57 -3.38 -13.09
CA GLN A 261 -48.28 -4.04 -14.20
C GLN A 261 -49.25 -3.09 -14.91
N ASP A 262 -50.01 -2.27 -14.15
CA ASP A 262 -51.01 -1.36 -14.69
C ASP A 262 -50.36 -0.12 -15.37
N THR A 263 -49.20 0.34 -14.91
CA THR A 263 -48.58 1.60 -15.41
C THR A 263 -47.49 1.36 -16.43
N GLU A 264 -46.61 0.37 -16.22
CA GLU A 264 -45.41 0.09 -17.03
C GLU A 264 -45.51 -1.21 -17.81
N GLY A 265 -46.51 -2.06 -17.53
CA GLY A 265 -46.66 -3.39 -18.13
C GLY A 265 -45.57 -4.40 -17.69
N THR A 266 -44.86 -4.10 -16.58
CA THR A 266 -43.77 -4.92 -16.02
C THR A 266 -44.15 -5.42 -14.63
N ALA A 267 -43.53 -6.52 -14.19
CA ALA A 267 -43.76 -7.08 -12.87
C ALA A 267 -42.45 -7.03 -12.04
N ILE A 268 -42.58 -7.15 -10.72
CA ILE A 268 -41.42 -7.27 -9.84
C ILE A 268 -40.70 -8.59 -10.13
N GLU A 269 -39.45 -8.55 -10.59
CA GLU A 269 -38.67 -9.75 -10.87
C GLU A 269 -38.18 -10.44 -9.59
N SER A 270 -37.77 -9.66 -8.59
CA SER A 270 -37.30 -10.21 -7.32
C SER A 270 -37.52 -9.29 -6.13
N VAL A 271 -37.84 -9.88 -4.98
CA VAL A 271 -37.88 -9.18 -3.69
C VAL A 271 -36.84 -9.82 -2.78
N THR A 272 -35.76 -9.10 -2.51
CA THR A 272 -34.67 -9.59 -1.69
C THR A 272 -34.42 -8.69 -0.48
N GLN A 273 -34.04 -9.30 0.63
CA GLN A 273 -33.51 -8.55 1.76
C GLN A 273 -32.03 -8.22 1.48
N PRO A 274 -31.60 -6.96 1.59
CA PRO A 274 -30.21 -6.60 1.38
C PRO A 274 -29.32 -7.39 2.34
N ARG A 275 -28.40 -8.14 1.79
CA ARG A 275 -27.36 -8.84 2.55
C ARG A 275 -26.15 -7.91 2.68
N GLN A 276 -25.60 -7.86 3.87
CA GLN A 276 -24.35 -7.19 4.10
C GLN A 276 -23.21 -8.01 3.48
N ASN A 277 -22.25 -7.36 2.82
CA ASN A 277 -21.03 -8.03 2.38
C ASN A 277 -20.27 -8.54 3.59
N LEU A 278 -19.71 -9.77 3.50
CA LEU A 278 -18.97 -10.41 4.60
C LEU A 278 -17.78 -9.56 5.06
N GLU A 279 -17.11 -8.87 4.15
CA GLU A 279 -16.01 -7.95 4.44
C GLU A 279 -16.50 -6.78 5.30
N SER A 280 -17.58 -6.12 4.91
CA SER A 280 -18.19 -5.02 5.68
C SER A 280 -18.66 -5.49 7.07
N PHE A 281 -19.20 -6.70 7.17
CA PHE A 281 -19.61 -7.30 8.44
C PHE A 281 -18.40 -7.59 9.34
N PHE A 282 -17.33 -8.15 8.77
CA PHE A 282 -16.08 -8.40 9.49
C PHE A 282 -15.47 -7.10 10.03
N ILE A 283 -15.42 -6.06 9.20
CA ILE A 283 -14.91 -4.74 9.60
C ILE A 283 -15.71 -4.16 10.76
N GLN A 284 -17.05 -4.25 10.71
CA GLN A 284 -17.91 -3.80 11.81
C GLN A 284 -17.64 -4.55 13.13
N ILE A 285 -17.38 -5.86 13.06
CA ILE A 285 -17.02 -6.64 14.28
C ILE A 285 -15.70 -6.13 14.84
N VAL A 286 -14.71 -5.92 13.97
CA VAL A 286 -13.38 -5.43 14.39
C VAL A 286 -13.45 -4.01 14.96
N ASP A 287 -14.20 -3.12 14.34
CA ASP A 287 -14.36 -1.74 14.83
C ASP A 287 -15.03 -1.74 16.22
N ARG A 288 -16.07 -2.55 16.45
CA ARG A 288 -16.69 -2.75 17.77
C ARG A 288 -15.71 -3.31 18.81
N ALA A 289 -14.88 -4.28 18.41
CA ALA A 289 -13.86 -4.85 19.29
C ALA A 289 -12.79 -3.83 19.67
N ARG A 290 -12.41 -2.92 18.75
CA ARG A 290 -11.49 -1.81 19.00
C ARG A 290 -12.08 -0.77 19.95
N GLU A 291 -13.35 -0.42 19.80
CA GLU A 291 -14.06 0.47 20.73
C GLU A 291 -14.12 -0.14 22.13
N ALA A 292 -14.26 -1.45 22.24
CA ALA A 292 -14.20 -2.20 23.51
C ALA A 292 -12.77 -2.36 24.06
N LYS A 293 -11.75 -1.69 23.48
CA LYS A 293 -10.33 -1.74 23.87
C LYS A 293 -9.71 -3.16 23.89
N VAL A 294 -10.21 -4.05 23.07
CA VAL A 294 -9.56 -5.36 22.84
C VAL A 294 -8.30 -5.09 22.02
N GLU A 295 -7.13 -5.17 22.66
CA GLU A 295 -5.86 -4.98 21.98
C GLU A 295 -5.53 -6.21 21.11
N THR A 296 -5.29 -5.96 19.84
CA THR A 296 -4.70 -6.93 18.92
C THR A 296 -3.35 -6.41 18.47
N SER A 297 -2.40 -7.29 18.18
CA SER A 297 -1.05 -6.96 17.68
C SER A 297 -1.02 -6.34 16.28
N GLY A 298 -2.18 -5.91 15.76
CA GLY A 298 -2.32 -5.29 14.44
C GLY A 298 -1.76 -3.87 14.37
N VAL A 299 -1.29 -3.50 13.19
CA VAL A 299 -0.76 -2.15 12.90
C VAL A 299 -1.90 -1.13 12.93
N LYS A 300 -1.75 -0.06 13.73
CA LYS A 300 -2.70 1.07 13.76
C LYS A 300 -2.33 2.04 12.64
N GLY A 301 -3.28 2.42 11.79
CA GLY A 301 -3.08 3.49 10.80
C GLY A 301 -2.95 4.85 11.47
N GLY A 302 -2.04 5.69 10.99
CA GLY A 302 -1.85 7.07 11.43
C GLY A 302 -2.59 8.08 10.55
N THR A 303 -2.44 9.37 10.85
CA THR A 303 -2.97 10.46 10.02
C THR A 303 -2.09 10.66 8.78
N THR A 304 -2.71 11.13 7.69
CA THR A 304 -1.96 11.38 6.44
C THR A 304 -0.89 12.45 6.64
N ALA A 305 0.31 12.18 6.17
CA ALA A 305 1.47 13.04 6.35
C ALA A 305 1.20 14.49 5.86
N PRO A 306 1.44 15.53 6.69
CA PRO A 306 1.08 16.91 6.39
C PRO A 306 1.72 17.47 5.12
N PHE A 307 2.92 17.03 4.76
CA PHE A 307 3.66 17.53 3.60
C PHE A 307 3.07 17.08 2.25
N LEU A 308 2.19 16.06 2.22
CA LEU A 308 1.55 15.56 0.99
C LEU A 308 0.41 16.46 0.47
N ARG A 309 0.27 17.70 0.97
CA ARG A 309 -0.73 18.66 0.47
C ARG A 309 -0.23 19.36 -0.79
N SER A 310 -1.09 19.45 -1.82
CA SER A 310 -0.76 20.07 -3.12
C SER A 310 -0.63 21.62 -3.07
N ASP A 311 -1.19 22.27 -2.06
CA ASP A 311 -1.35 23.73 -2.03
C ASP A 311 -0.13 24.51 -1.51
N GLN A 312 0.91 23.83 -1.07
CA GLN A 312 2.13 24.49 -0.60
C GLN A 312 3.32 23.94 -1.36
N LYS A 313 3.91 24.77 -2.21
CA LYS A 313 5.25 24.53 -2.75
C LYS A 313 6.18 24.26 -1.56
N GLY A 314 6.87 23.12 -1.57
CA GLY A 314 7.67 22.62 -0.44
C GLY A 314 8.59 23.64 0.22
N ASP A 315 9.07 24.66 -0.54
CA ASP A 315 9.92 25.73 -0.07
C ASP A 315 9.18 26.75 0.84
N ALA A 316 7.90 27.05 0.57
CA ALA A 316 7.10 27.97 1.39
C ALA A 316 6.70 27.36 2.74
N LEU A 317 6.64 26.02 2.85
CA LEU A 317 6.41 25.33 4.12
C LEU A 317 7.67 25.36 5.01
N ILE A 318 8.84 25.31 4.38
CA ILE A 318 10.14 25.36 5.06
C ILE A 318 10.35 26.77 5.67
N GLU A 319 9.99 27.82 4.94
CA GLU A 319 10.12 29.21 5.39
C GLU A 319 9.22 29.50 6.60
N LYS A 320 7.95 29.07 6.58
CA LYS A 320 7.03 29.20 7.72
C LYS A 320 7.44 28.41 8.96
N LEU A 321 8.18 27.31 8.82
CA LEU A 321 8.64 26.49 9.94
C LEU A 321 9.90 27.07 10.58
N ILE A 322 10.74 27.75 9.81
CA ILE A 322 11.91 28.49 10.32
C ILE A 322 11.43 29.71 11.14
N ASP A 323 10.38 30.39 10.69
CA ASP A 323 9.78 31.52 11.41
C ASP A 323 9.09 31.10 12.72
N THR A 324 8.54 29.89 12.78
CA THR A 324 7.87 29.39 14.00
C THR A 324 8.90 28.95 15.07
N GLU A 325 10.08 28.45 14.69
CA GLU A 325 11.17 28.14 15.63
C GLU A 325 11.76 29.43 16.25
N ASN A 326 11.81 30.52 15.47
CA ASN A 326 12.29 31.82 15.97
C ASN A 326 11.31 32.52 16.93
N MET A 327 10.00 32.16 16.91
CA MET A 327 9.01 32.65 17.86
C MET A 327 8.93 31.83 19.16
N ALA A 328 9.42 30.59 19.19
CA ALA A 328 9.38 29.72 20.37
C ALA A 328 10.52 30.00 21.38
N GLU A 329 11.54 30.79 21.04
CA GLU A 329 12.60 31.18 21.98
C GLU A 329 12.20 32.32 22.97
N GLY A 330 10.99 32.83 22.84
CA GLY A 330 10.51 33.97 23.66
C GLY A 330 9.73 33.62 24.95
N SER A 331 9.43 32.38 25.25
CA SER A 331 8.65 31.97 26.42
C SER A 331 9.53 31.22 27.42
N LYS A 332 10.06 31.94 28.40
CA LYS A 332 10.73 31.37 29.56
C LYS A 332 9.69 30.71 30.50
N VAL A 333 9.51 29.41 30.39
CA VAL A 333 8.93 28.60 31.46
C VAL A 333 10.04 28.31 32.48
N SER A 334 9.76 28.55 33.76
CA SER A 334 10.77 28.50 34.83
C SER A 334 11.32 27.09 35.01
N LYS A 335 12.65 27.00 35.09
CA LYS A 335 13.41 25.74 35.20
C LYS A 335 13.15 24.94 36.49
N GLU A 336 12.39 25.43 37.41
CA GLU A 336 12.20 24.79 38.73
C GLU A 336 11.10 23.72 38.74
N GLU A 337 10.03 23.83 37.94
CA GLU A 337 8.97 22.81 37.90
C GLU A 337 9.36 21.55 37.12
N VAL A 338 10.23 21.67 36.10
CA VAL A 338 10.66 20.53 35.28
C VAL A 338 11.66 19.64 36.05
N VAL A 339 12.42 20.20 37.00
CA VAL A 339 13.43 19.43 37.75
C VAL A 339 12.78 18.52 38.78
N GLN A 340 11.63 18.90 39.38
CA GLN A 340 10.94 18.06 40.36
C GLN A 340 10.24 16.86 39.71
N GLU A 341 9.72 17.01 38.49
CA GLU A 341 9.04 15.91 37.80
C GLU A 341 10.03 14.86 37.25
N VAL A 342 11.25 15.28 36.87
CA VAL A 342 12.31 14.38 36.40
C VAL A 342 12.94 13.57 37.52
N ILE A 343 13.02 14.11 38.74
CA ILE A 343 13.59 13.42 39.91
C ILE A 343 12.64 12.31 40.38
N SER A 344 11.32 12.52 40.37
CA SER A 344 10.33 11.51 40.77
C SER A 344 10.26 10.33 39.78
N HIS A 345 10.50 10.57 38.51
CA HIS A 345 10.55 9.49 37.49
C HIS A 345 11.83 8.67 37.53
N LYS A 346 12.95 9.25 37.97
CA LYS A 346 14.22 8.54 38.06
C LYS A 346 14.26 7.56 39.23
N GLU A 347 13.63 7.92 40.36
CA GLU A 347 13.52 7.03 41.54
C GLU A 347 12.61 5.81 41.26
N VAL A 348 11.59 5.95 40.39
CA VAL A 348 10.70 4.85 39.99
C VAL A 348 11.40 3.93 38.99
N LEU A 349 12.24 4.44 38.10
CA LEU A 349 13.02 3.64 37.15
C LEU A 349 14.12 2.84 37.82
N ASP A 350 14.87 3.42 38.76
CA ASP A 350 15.91 2.73 39.55
C ASP A 350 15.33 1.61 40.45
N SER A 351 14.06 1.70 40.86
CA SER A 351 13.40 0.64 41.63
C SER A 351 12.98 -0.54 40.73
N LEU A 352 12.60 -0.30 39.45
CA LEU A 352 12.21 -1.33 38.50
C LEU A 352 13.42 -2.07 37.93
N GLU A 353 14.54 -1.39 37.68
CA GLU A 353 15.78 -2.05 37.23
C GLU A 353 16.36 -3.01 38.26
N ASN A 354 16.20 -2.72 39.55
CA ASN A 354 16.70 -3.61 40.63
C ASN A 354 15.85 -4.89 40.78
N GLU A 355 14.55 -4.87 40.49
CA GLU A 355 13.70 -6.08 40.52
C GLU A 355 13.96 -7.01 39.35
N GLU A 356 14.16 -6.51 38.13
CA GLU A 356 14.47 -7.35 36.95
C GLU A 356 15.85 -8.03 37.04
N VAL A 357 16.87 -7.36 37.61
CA VAL A 357 18.21 -7.94 37.79
C VAL A 357 18.23 -9.11 38.79
N ILE A 358 17.32 -9.09 39.78
CA ILE A 358 17.21 -10.20 40.75
C ILE A 358 16.53 -11.42 40.12
N GLU A 359 15.51 -11.23 39.26
CA GLU A 359 14.83 -12.34 38.57
C GLU A 359 15.69 -12.99 37.47
N VAL A 360 16.52 -12.24 36.74
CA VAL A 360 17.40 -12.76 35.71
C VAL A 360 18.55 -13.58 36.34
N ARG A 361 19.14 -13.08 37.45
CA ARG A 361 20.20 -13.84 38.18
C ARG A 361 19.67 -15.10 38.83
N ALA A 362 18.43 -15.13 39.27
CA ALA A 362 17.81 -16.34 39.85
C ALA A 362 17.50 -17.39 38.78
N LYS A 363 17.23 -17.02 37.55
CA LYS A 363 17.00 -17.92 36.42
C LYS A 363 18.32 -18.47 35.84
N GLU A 364 19.38 -17.69 35.77
CA GLU A 364 20.71 -18.14 35.31
C GLU A 364 21.36 -19.12 36.29
N ALA A 365 21.29 -18.88 37.59
CA ALA A 365 21.78 -19.79 38.59
C ALA A 365 21.07 -21.16 38.61
N ASN A 366 19.78 -21.21 38.23
CA ASN A 366 19.04 -22.47 38.15
C ASN A 366 19.29 -23.22 36.83
N THR A 367 19.76 -22.54 35.79
CA THR A 367 20.10 -23.15 34.49
C THR A 367 21.48 -23.79 34.52
N GLU A 368 22.46 -23.15 35.18
CA GLU A 368 23.80 -23.70 35.35
C GLU A 368 23.85 -24.95 36.26
N GLN A 369 22.98 -25.06 37.27
CA GLN A 369 22.86 -26.26 38.10
C GLN A 369 22.19 -27.45 37.44
N ARG A 370 21.39 -27.25 36.36
CA ARG A 370 20.78 -28.32 35.57
C ARG A 370 21.71 -28.88 34.49
N VAL A 371 22.53 -28.04 33.88
CA VAL A 371 23.46 -28.47 32.81
C VAL A 371 24.65 -29.26 33.36
N SER A 372 25.02 -29.10 34.65
CA SER A 372 26.14 -29.84 35.26
C SER A 372 25.77 -31.25 35.79
N LYS A 373 24.51 -31.68 35.67
CA LYS A 373 24.06 -32.98 36.19
C LYS A 373 23.71 -34.03 35.11
N GLU A 374 23.75 -33.68 33.81
CA GLU A 374 23.38 -34.59 32.72
C GLU A 374 24.46 -34.72 31.61
N ALA A 375 25.72 -34.46 31.91
CA ALA A 375 26.81 -34.84 31.01
C ALA A 375 27.25 -36.27 31.34
N ASP A 376 26.54 -37.25 30.80
CA ASP A 376 26.94 -38.66 30.89
C ASP A 376 28.08 -38.92 29.91
N SER A 377 29.23 -39.38 30.43
CA SER A 377 30.47 -39.61 29.69
C SER A 377 30.38 -40.74 28.64
N SER A 378 29.25 -41.43 28.56
CA SER A 378 29.06 -42.55 27.64
C SER A 378 28.84 -42.15 26.15
N VAL A 379 28.54 -40.88 25.88
CA VAL A 379 28.30 -40.40 24.52
C VAL A 379 29.60 -39.94 23.82
N ILE A 380 30.64 -39.62 24.57
CA ILE A 380 31.91 -39.16 24.00
C ILE A 380 32.76 -40.34 23.49
N ASP A 381 32.69 -41.52 24.15
CA ASP A 381 33.45 -42.70 23.74
C ASP A 381 32.95 -43.35 22.45
N SER A 382 31.67 -43.20 22.10
CA SER A 382 31.10 -43.74 20.85
C SER A 382 31.46 -42.97 19.58
N LEU A 383 32.00 -41.75 19.71
CA LEU A 383 32.39 -40.89 18.56
C LEU A 383 33.90 -41.02 18.19
N VAL A 384 34.70 -41.66 19.02
CA VAL A 384 36.17 -41.81 18.80
C VAL A 384 36.52 -43.13 18.09
N GLU A 385 35.66 -44.17 18.12
CA GLU A 385 35.94 -45.48 17.49
C GLU A 385 35.50 -45.63 16.03
N GLY A 386 34.98 -44.58 15.37
CA GLY A 386 34.43 -44.60 14.01
C GLY A 386 35.36 -44.19 12.86
N GLN A 387 36.67 -44.12 13.05
CA GLN A 387 37.59 -43.82 11.95
C GLN A 387 38.65 -44.91 11.80
N GLY A 388 38.46 -45.81 10.88
CA GLY A 388 39.49 -46.74 10.41
C GLY A 388 38.94 -47.84 9.55
N ASN A 389 38.91 -47.64 8.25
CA ASN A 389 39.45 -48.55 7.21
C ASN A 389 38.97 -48.10 5.82
N VAL A 390 39.91 -47.52 5.12
CA VAL A 390 39.90 -47.40 3.67
C VAL A 390 40.62 -48.64 3.16
N GLU A 391 39.97 -49.47 2.36
CA GLU A 391 40.61 -50.40 1.44
C GLU A 391 40.24 -50.07 0.01
N ASP A 392 41.26 -49.80 -0.75
CA ASP A 392 41.30 -49.72 -2.21
C ASP A 392 40.91 -51.06 -2.84
N ASP A 393 40.15 -51.06 -3.92
CA ASP A 393 40.49 -51.87 -5.07
C ASP A 393 39.79 -51.39 -6.35
N PRO A 394 40.46 -51.51 -7.53
CA PRO A 394 40.07 -50.92 -8.77
C PRO A 394 39.52 -51.93 -9.80
N GLN A 395 39.08 -51.40 -10.94
CA GLN A 395 38.77 -52.06 -12.24
C GLN A 395 37.34 -52.62 -12.34
N ASP A 396 36.57 -52.38 -13.40
CA ASP A 396 36.77 -52.46 -14.84
C ASP A 396 35.48 -52.07 -15.61
N THR A 397 35.69 -51.40 -16.70
CA THR A 397 35.04 -51.45 -18.01
C THR A 397 33.58 -51.96 -18.15
N LYS A 398 32.69 -51.15 -18.62
CA LYS A 398 32.13 -51.13 -20.01
C LYS A 398 31.23 -49.95 -20.26
#